data_e77d2af6449af1b4336f9e0ef08c8ccb
#
_entry.id   e77d2af6449af1b4336f9e0ef08c8ccb
#
_cell.length_a   1.000
_cell.length_b   1.000
_cell.length_c   1.000
_cell.angle_alpha   90.00
_cell.angle_beta   90.00
_cell.angle_gamma   90.00
#
_symmetry.space_group_name_H-M   'P 1'
#
loop_
_entity.id
_entity.type
_entity.pdbx_description
1 polymer ?
#
loop_
_entity_poly.entity_id
_entity_poly.type
_entity_poly.pdbx_seq_one_letter_code
_entity_poly.pdbx_strand_id
1 'polypeptide(L)'
;MAKIKFMKEQPLVSIILAAKDTAPFLRDCLDSILNQTYKNWELLAINDHSTDGTKEIIEEYAGLDSRIIALNSDTPKLIPTLQYGYKFAKGDLINRMDSDDKMPHDKLETLVEAWMPYGKGTVIAGGTEHFVDEGEVGDGFLRYEKWLNHVAKHSLHKDEIYKECVIPSHSWIIHKDDLDLIDAFNPLVYPEDYDLCFRMYKHNLNIVGIDKVLHF
;
A
#
# COMPACT_ATOMS: atom_id res chain seq x y z
N MET A 1 -17.80 35.48 3.69
CA MET A 1 -16.46 34.95 3.98
C MET A 1 -16.03 34.13 2.78
N ALA A 2 -15.06 34.60 2.00
CA ALA A 2 -14.60 33.95 0.78
C ALA A 2 -13.81 32.68 1.16
N LYS A 3 -14.27 31.51 0.71
CA LYS A 3 -13.47 30.29 0.72
C LYS A 3 -12.30 30.50 -0.24
N ILE A 4 -11.13 30.86 0.29
CA ILE A 4 -9.88 30.80 -0.45
C ILE A 4 -9.63 29.32 -0.68
N LYS A 5 -9.99 28.84 -1.88
CA LYS A 5 -9.65 27.53 -2.38
C LYS A 5 -8.16 27.61 -2.75
N PHE A 6 -7.28 27.36 -1.76
CA PHE A 6 -5.93 26.97 -2.10
C PHE A 6 -6.08 25.66 -2.90
N MET A 7 -5.86 25.73 -4.20
CA MET A 7 -5.53 24.56 -4.99
C MET A 7 -4.15 24.11 -4.49
N LYS A 8 -4.15 23.31 -3.43
CA LYS A 8 -2.96 22.54 -3.06
C LYS A 8 -2.71 21.60 -4.24
N GLU A 9 -1.51 21.66 -4.80
CA GLU A 9 -1.10 20.66 -5.80
C GLU A 9 -1.41 19.28 -5.21
N GLN A 10 -2.05 18.43 -6.01
CA GLN A 10 -2.35 17.06 -5.59
C GLN A 10 -1.02 16.34 -5.41
N PRO A 11 -0.69 15.77 -4.22
CA PRO A 11 0.59 15.11 -4.01
C PRO A 11 0.75 13.92 -4.92
N LEU A 12 1.95 13.68 -5.45
CA LEU A 12 2.25 12.47 -6.19
C LEU A 12 2.27 11.28 -5.23
N VAL A 13 1.56 10.21 -5.59
CA VAL A 13 1.56 8.94 -4.86
C VAL A 13 2.46 7.94 -5.59
N SER A 14 3.52 7.46 -4.95
CA SER A 14 4.28 6.30 -5.44
C SER A 14 3.70 5.03 -4.86
N ILE A 15 3.24 4.13 -5.73
CA ILE A 15 2.78 2.78 -5.38
C ILE A 15 3.96 1.83 -5.58
N ILE A 16 4.35 1.10 -4.52
CA ILE A 16 5.42 0.11 -4.56
C ILE A 16 4.80 -1.28 -4.65
N LEU A 17 5.04 -2.00 -5.75
CA LEU A 17 4.49 -3.31 -6.00
C LEU A 17 5.61 -4.30 -6.30
N ALA A 18 5.87 -5.23 -5.36
CA ALA A 18 6.77 -6.36 -5.58
C ALA A 18 5.97 -7.55 -6.08
N ALA A 19 6.39 -8.17 -7.19
CA ALA A 19 5.70 -9.30 -7.80
C ALA A 19 6.65 -10.49 -7.97
N LYS A 20 6.21 -11.66 -7.49
CA LYS A 20 6.92 -12.91 -7.67
C LYS A 20 5.95 -14.06 -7.99
N ASP A 21 6.07 -14.61 -9.21
CA ASP A 21 5.27 -15.74 -9.67
C ASP A 21 3.75 -15.51 -9.44
N THR A 22 3.25 -14.32 -9.82
CA THR A 22 1.86 -13.88 -9.66
C THR A 22 1.13 -13.64 -10.98
N ALA A 23 1.63 -14.18 -12.09
CA ALA A 23 1.02 -13.98 -13.41
C ALA A 23 -0.51 -14.23 -13.48
N PRO A 24 -1.10 -15.20 -12.75
CA PRO A 24 -2.55 -15.41 -12.76
C PRO A 24 -3.37 -14.23 -12.22
N PHE A 25 -2.83 -13.46 -11.26
CA PHE A 25 -3.54 -12.41 -10.51
C PHE A 25 -3.12 -11.00 -10.94
N LEU A 26 -1.90 -10.86 -11.46
CA LEU A 26 -1.24 -9.57 -11.66
C LEU A 26 -2.01 -8.64 -12.61
N ARG A 27 -2.69 -9.17 -13.65
CA ARG A 27 -3.48 -8.34 -14.57
C ARG A 27 -4.62 -7.64 -13.85
N ASP A 28 -5.37 -8.35 -13.03
CA ASP A 28 -6.46 -7.80 -12.24
C ASP A 28 -5.97 -6.73 -11.25
N CYS A 29 -4.82 -6.98 -10.63
CA CYS A 29 -4.15 -6.01 -9.76
C CYS A 29 -3.81 -4.73 -10.51
N LEU A 30 -3.10 -4.82 -11.65
CA LEU A 30 -2.67 -3.68 -12.47
C LEU A 30 -3.86 -2.91 -13.04
N ASP A 31 -4.91 -3.59 -13.50
CA ASP A 31 -6.15 -2.97 -13.96
C ASP A 31 -6.83 -2.19 -12.85
N SER A 32 -6.82 -2.68 -11.61
CA SER A 32 -7.37 -1.98 -10.46
C SER A 32 -6.62 -0.67 -10.16
N ILE A 33 -5.30 -0.63 -10.40
CA ILE A 33 -4.47 0.56 -10.25
C ILE A 33 -4.73 1.56 -11.39
N LEU A 34 -4.80 1.11 -12.64
CA LEU A 34 -5.10 1.95 -13.80
C LEU A 34 -6.46 2.65 -13.67
N ASN A 35 -7.44 1.96 -13.06
CA ASN A 35 -8.80 2.45 -12.89
C ASN A 35 -8.97 3.41 -11.70
N GLN A 36 -7.93 3.77 -10.96
CA GLN A 36 -8.03 4.69 -9.83
C GLN A 36 -8.60 6.07 -10.25
N THR A 37 -9.50 6.64 -9.43
CA THR A 37 -10.05 7.98 -9.62
C THR A 37 -8.99 9.05 -9.46
N TYR A 38 -8.12 8.93 -8.48
CA TYR A 38 -6.95 9.78 -8.30
C TYR A 38 -5.95 9.53 -9.43
N LYS A 39 -5.51 10.60 -10.12
CA LYS A 39 -4.70 10.46 -11.35
C LYS A 39 -3.22 10.76 -11.16
N ASN A 40 -2.82 11.45 -10.06
CA ASN A 40 -1.42 11.83 -9.82
C ASN A 40 -0.68 10.74 -9.03
N TRP A 41 -0.43 9.61 -9.68
CA TRP A 41 0.33 8.48 -9.13
C TRP A 41 1.37 7.96 -10.13
N GLU A 42 2.38 7.30 -9.61
CA GLU A 42 3.30 6.43 -10.33
C GLU A 42 3.27 5.03 -9.70
N LEU A 43 3.48 4.01 -10.50
CA LEU A 43 3.61 2.62 -10.05
C LEU A 43 5.03 2.13 -10.31
N LEU A 44 5.71 1.72 -9.27
CA LEU A 44 6.98 1.01 -9.36
C LEU A 44 6.65 -0.47 -9.25
N ALA A 45 6.55 -1.15 -10.40
CA ALA A 45 6.24 -2.57 -10.51
C ALA A 45 7.55 -3.36 -10.64
N ILE A 46 7.91 -4.09 -9.58
CA ILE A 46 9.20 -4.74 -9.45
C ILE A 46 9.04 -6.25 -9.58
N ASN A 47 9.62 -6.83 -10.62
CA ASN A 47 9.75 -8.27 -10.76
C ASN A 47 10.83 -8.83 -9.81
N ASP A 48 10.43 -9.72 -8.90
CA ASP A 48 11.30 -10.44 -7.97
C ASP A 48 11.71 -11.81 -8.54
N HIS A 49 12.45 -11.83 -9.65
CA HIS A 49 12.98 -13.06 -10.24
C HIS A 49 11.89 -14.11 -10.58
N SER A 50 10.74 -13.67 -11.10
CA SER A 50 9.65 -14.56 -11.50
C SER A 50 10.00 -15.45 -12.67
N THR A 51 9.34 -16.61 -12.75
CA THR A 51 9.56 -17.64 -13.78
C THR A 51 8.29 -17.99 -14.58
N ASP A 52 7.16 -17.33 -14.30
CA ASP A 52 5.81 -17.68 -14.76
C ASP A 52 5.14 -16.69 -15.74
N GLY A 53 5.88 -15.72 -16.26
CA GLY A 53 5.29 -14.67 -17.13
C GLY A 53 4.92 -13.37 -16.41
N THR A 54 5.12 -13.28 -15.09
CA THR A 54 4.90 -12.05 -14.31
C THR A 54 5.68 -10.87 -14.87
N LYS A 55 6.95 -11.07 -15.24
CA LYS A 55 7.81 -10.03 -15.80
C LYS A 55 7.25 -9.45 -17.10
N GLU A 56 6.83 -10.32 -18.01
CA GLU A 56 6.28 -9.95 -19.32
C GLU A 56 5.00 -9.13 -19.17
N ILE A 57 4.16 -9.46 -18.19
CA ILE A 57 2.94 -8.69 -17.86
C ILE A 57 3.32 -7.29 -17.36
N ILE A 58 4.28 -7.15 -16.46
CA ILE A 58 4.75 -5.84 -15.98
C ILE A 58 5.26 -4.99 -17.15
N GLU A 59 6.09 -5.56 -18.03
CA GLU A 59 6.64 -4.87 -19.18
C GLU A 59 5.56 -4.45 -20.19
N GLU A 60 4.55 -5.29 -20.41
CA GLU A 60 3.38 -4.97 -21.24
C GLU A 60 2.65 -3.73 -20.69
N TYR A 61 2.30 -3.72 -19.41
CA TYR A 61 1.59 -2.60 -18.78
C TYR A 61 2.40 -1.31 -18.74
N ALA A 62 3.71 -1.39 -18.53
CA ALA A 62 4.61 -0.23 -18.63
C ALA A 62 4.67 0.34 -20.06
N GLY A 63 4.44 -0.49 -21.08
CA GLY A 63 4.30 -0.03 -22.47
C GLY A 63 2.95 0.66 -22.74
N LEU A 64 1.92 0.38 -21.95
CA LEU A 64 0.57 0.96 -22.12
C LEU A 64 0.39 2.29 -21.37
N ASP A 65 1.01 2.46 -20.20
CA ASP A 65 0.88 3.67 -19.38
C ASP A 65 2.24 4.11 -18.82
N SER A 66 2.67 5.30 -19.17
CA SER A 66 3.98 5.88 -18.77
C SER A 66 4.14 6.12 -17.27
N ARG A 67 3.06 6.04 -16.48
CA ARG A 67 3.11 6.10 -15.02
C ARG A 67 3.55 4.78 -14.40
N ILE A 68 3.57 3.69 -15.16
CA ILE A 68 4.02 2.37 -14.72
C ILE A 68 5.50 2.21 -15.09
N ILE A 69 6.33 1.97 -14.11
CA ILE A 69 7.78 1.81 -14.25
C ILE A 69 8.12 0.35 -13.96
N ALA A 70 8.47 -0.39 -15.02
CA ALA A 70 8.90 -1.78 -14.90
C ALA A 70 10.34 -1.84 -14.37
N LEU A 71 10.53 -2.57 -13.27
CA LEU A 71 11.82 -2.77 -12.62
C LEU A 71 12.09 -4.26 -12.43
N ASN A 72 13.38 -4.64 -12.40
CA ASN A 72 13.81 -5.98 -12.01
C ASN A 72 14.69 -5.86 -10.77
N SER A 73 14.37 -6.57 -9.70
CA SER A 73 15.16 -6.57 -8.48
C SER A 73 16.54 -7.18 -8.72
N ASP A 74 17.58 -6.59 -8.11
CA ASP A 74 18.94 -7.12 -8.14
C ASP A 74 19.10 -8.31 -7.19
N THR A 75 18.27 -8.40 -6.15
CA THR A 75 18.36 -9.41 -5.11
C THR A 75 16.98 -10.02 -4.86
N PRO A 76 16.86 -11.35 -4.90
CA PRO A 76 15.57 -12.01 -4.65
C PRO A 76 15.10 -11.81 -3.20
N LYS A 77 13.82 -11.94 -2.96
CA LYS A 77 13.03 -11.82 -1.73
C LYS A 77 12.32 -10.47 -1.60
N LEU A 78 11.17 -10.52 -0.96
CA LEU A 78 10.23 -9.40 -0.80
C LEU A 78 10.92 -8.11 -0.30
N ILE A 79 11.62 -8.17 0.83
CA ILE A 79 12.21 -6.97 1.44
C ILE A 79 13.23 -6.28 0.54
N PRO A 80 14.28 -6.96 0.01
CA PRO A 80 15.20 -6.35 -0.94
C PRO A 80 14.49 -5.80 -2.17
N THR A 81 13.46 -6.47 -2.66
CA THR A 81 12.68 -6.04 -3.83
C THR A 81 11.91 -4.74 -3.54
N LEU A 82 11.24 -4.65 -2.38
CA LEU A 82 10.57 -3.41 -1.93
C LEU A 82 11.57 -2.26 -1.77
N GLN A 83 12.72 -2.52 -1.13
CA GLN A 83 13.80 -1.53 -0.99
C GLN A 83 14.35 -1.07 -2.34
N TYR A 84 14.51 -2.00 -3.27
CA TYR A 84 14.97 -1.66 -4.62
C TYR A 84 14.00 -0.71 -5.32
N GLY A 85 12.70 -1.05 -5.35
CA GLY A 85 11.69 -0.19 -5.94
C GLY A 85 11.57 1.16 -5.26
N TYR A 86 11.62 1.19 -3.93
CA TYR A 86 11.52 2.41 -3.15
C TYR A 86 12.59 3.47 -3.50
N LYS A 87 13.78 3.08 -3.94
CA LYS A 87 14.84 4.00 -4.39
C LYS A 87 14.41 4.87 -5.59
N PHE A 88 13.45 4.41 -6.37
CA PHE A 88 12.95 5.12 -7.55
C PHE A 88 11.69 5.93 -7.28
N ALA A 89 11.12 5.84 -6.06
CA ALA A 89 9.92 6.56 -5.67
C ALA A 89 10.15 8.08 -5.65
N LYS A 90 9.35 8.81 -6.43
CA LYS A 90 9.38 10.27 -6.57
C LYS A 90 8.22 10.95 -5.86
N GLY A 91 7.21 10.18 -5.44
CA GLY A 91 6.01 10.69 -4.81
C GLY A 91 6.26 11.27 -3.43
N ASP A 92 5.46 12.29 -3.08
CA ASP A 92 5.38 12.82 -1.72
C ASP A 92 4.77 11.79 -0.77
N LEU A 93 3.85 10.97 -1.29
CA LEU A 93 3.15 9.93 -0.55
C LEU A 93 3.51 8.55 -1.07
N ILE A 94 3.60 7.60 -0.15
CA ILE A 94 3.94 6.20 -0.45
C ILE A 94 2.76 5.30 -0.05
N ASN A 95 2.40 4.39 -0.94
CA ASN A 95 1.52 3.25 -0.70
C ASN A 95 2.23 1.97 -1.17
N ARG A 96 2.03 0.86 -0.47
CA ARG A 96 2.42 -0.47 -0.94
C ARG A 96 1.20 -1.18 -1.55
N MET A 97 1.44 -2.04 -2.53
CA MET A 97 0.44 -2.93 -3.12
C MET A 97 1.04 -4.32 -3.29
N ASP A 98 0.30 -5.34 -2.90
CA ASP A 98 0.66 -6.72 -3.15
C ASP A 98 0.11 -7.16 -4.52
N SER A 99 0.83 -7.99 -5.25
CA SER A 99 0.60 -8.24 -6.68
C SER A 99 -0.54 -9.22 -6.99
N ASP A 100 -1.11 -9.82 -5.97
CA ASP A 100 -2.25 -10.75 -5.99
C ASP A 100 -3.54 -10.14 -5.42
N ASP A 101 -3.48 -8.86 -5.01
CA ASP A 101 -4.61 -8.12 -4.46
C ASP A 101 -5.22 -7.14 -5.46
N LYS A 102 -6.42 -6.63 -5.14
CA LYS A 102 -7.14 -5.60 -5.90
C LYS A 102 -7.43 -4.40 -5.01
N MET A 103 -7.39 -3.19 -5.57
CA MET A 103 -7.79 -2.00 -4.84
C MET A 103 -9.14 -1.44 -5.35
N PRO A 104 -10.02 -0.97 -4.45
CA PRO A 104 -11.21 -0.21 -4.84
C PRO A 104 -10.83 0.97 -5.74
N HIS A 105 -11.69 1.31 -6.70
CA HIS A 105 -11.41 2.35 -7.70
C HIS A 105 -11.12 3.74 -7.12
N ASP A 106 -11.55 4.02 -5.90
CA ASP A 106 -11.39 5.30 -5.19
C ASP A 106 -10.42 5.24 -4.00
N LYS A 107 -9.62 4.15 -3.87
CA LYS A 107 -8.69 3.96 -2.75
C LYS A 107 -7.70 5.12 -2.61
N LEU A 108 -6.98 5.46 -3.67
CA LEU A 108 -5.96 6.51 -3.61
C LEU A 108 -6.57 7.88 -3.28
N GLU A 109 -7.71 8.23 -3.89
CA GLU A 109 -8.43 9.46 -3.60
C GLU A 109 -8.84 9.53 -2.14
N THR A 110 -9.45 8.45 -1.63
CA THR A 110 -9.85 8.34 -0.22
C THR A 110 -8.68 8.52 0.74
N LEU A 111 -7.55 7.85 0.47
CA LEU A 111 -6.35 7.94 1.31
C LEU A 111 -5.75 9.34 1.29
N VAL A 112 -5.61 9.95 0.11
CA VAL A 112 -5.05 11.29 -0.04
C VAL A 112 -5.95 12.34 0.62
N GLU A 113 -7.27 12.29 0.39
CA GLU A 113 -8.22 13.22 1.02
C GLU A 113 -8.22 13.10 2.55
N ALA A 114 -8.12 11.89 3.08
CA ALA A 114 -8.03 11.65 4.51
C ALA A 114 -6.69 12.16 5.10
N TRP A 115 -5.59 12.07 4.34
CA TRP A 115 -4.27 12.51 4.78
C TRP A 115 -4.11 14.04 4.74
N MET A 116 -4.70 14.72 3.76
CA MET A 116 -4.53 16.15 3.50
C MET A 116 -4.74 17.07 4.73
N PRO A 117 -5.72 16.83 5.62
CA PRO A 117 -5.92 17.67 6.82
C PRO A 117 -4.79 17.58 7.85
N TYR A 118 -4.06 16.47 7.88
CA TYR A 118 -3.04 16.18 8.89
C TYR A 118 -1.63 16.49 8.40
N GLY A 119 -1.27 16.06 7.18
CA GLY A 119 0.06 16.22 6.60
C GLY A 119 1.09 15.28 7.22
N LYS A 120 2.37 15.68 7.17
CA LYS A 120 3.50 14.91 7.71
C LYS A 120 3.30 14.53 9.17
N GLY A 121 3.90 13.42 9.57
CA GLY A 121 3.74 12.83 10.88
C GLY A 121 2.47 11.99 11.02
N THR A 122 1.70 11.78 9.94
CA THR A 122 0.46 11.01 9.96
C THR A 122 0.45 9.90 8.92
N VAL A 123 -0.02 8.73 9.36
CA VAL A 123 -0.35 7.57 8.54
C VAL A 123 -1.87 7.44 8.49
N ILE A 124 -2.45 7.31 7.31
CA ILE A 124 -3.85 6.91 7.15
C ILE A 124 -3.88 5.41 6.89
N ALA A 125 -4.75 4.70 7.59
CA ALA A 125 -4.95 3.27 7.41
C ALA A 125 -6.44 2.95 7.30
N GLY A 126 -6.80 2.02 6.44
CA GLY A 126 -8.19 1.58 6.26
C GLY A 126 -8.36 0.09 6.49
N GLY A 127 -9.58 -0.37 6.25
CA GLY A 127 -9.98 -1.76 6.38
C GLY A 127 -9.62 -2.63 5.18
N THR A 128 -9.92 -3.90 5.32
CA THR A 128 -9.68 -4.97 4.33
C THR A 128 -10.92 -5.83 4.16
N GLU A 129 -11.06 -6.47 3.00
CA GLU A 129 -12.03 -7.52 2.75
C GLU A 129 -11.29 -8.68 2.06
N HIS A 130 -11.36 -9.87 2.64
CA HIS A 130 -10.74 -11.05 2.06
C HIS A 130 -11.69 -11.72 1.09
N PHE A 131 -11.18 -12.12 -0.05
CA PHE A 131 -11.91 -12.89 -1.05
C PHE A 131 -11.14 -14.15 -1.45
N VAL A 132 -11.83 -15.09 -2.06
CA VAL A 132 -11.25 -16.27 -2.71
C VAL A 132 -11.96 -16.47 -4.03
N ASP A 133 -11.24 -16.93 -5.05
CA ASP A 133 -11.82 -17.18 -6.38
C ASP A 133 -12.80 -18.37 -6.35
N GLU A 134 -12.53 -19.37 -5.51
CA GLU A 134 -13.39 -20.55 -5.33
C GLU A 134 -13.51 -20.94 -3.85
N GLY A 135 -14.71 -21.31 -3.41
CA GLY A 135 -14.97 -21.75 -2.05
C GLY A 135 -15.41 -20.62 -1.11
N GLU A 136 -15.11 -20.76 0.19
CA GLU A 136 -15.46 -19.80 1.23
C GLU A 136 -14.21 -19.34 1.97
N VAL A 137 -14.17 -18.05 2.34
CA VAL A 137 -13.10 -17.52 3.21
C VAL A 137 -13.19 -18.18 4.57
N GLY A 138 -12.08 -18.73 5.05
CA GLY A 138 -12.06 -19.46 6.32
C GLY A 138 -12.39 -18.57 7.52
N ASP A 139 -13.06 -19.12 8.53
CA ASP A 139 -13.50 -18.41 9.75
C ASP A 139 -12.39 -17.62 10.47
N GLY A 140 -11.14 -18.08 10.39
CA GLY A 140 -9.99 -17.40 10.98
C GLY A 140 -9.74 -16.05 10.31
N PHE A 141 -9.74 -16.03 8.98
CA PHE A 141 -9.58 -14.81 8.18
C PHE A 141 -10.76 -13.84 8.40
N LEU A 142 -12.00 -14.33 8.41
CA LEU A 142 -13.17 -13.50 8.67
C LEU A 142 -13.17 -12.86 10.07
N ARG A 143 -12.66 -13.57 11.09
CA ARG A 143 -12.49 -12.99 12.43
C ARG A 143 -11.40 -11.92 12.46
N TYR A 144 -10.28 -12.17 11.78
CA TYR A 144 -9.17 -11.23 11.68
C TYR A 144 -9.60 -9.97 10.92
N GLU A 145 -10.28 -10.11 9.80
CA GLU A 145 -10.87 -9.02 9.03
C GLU A 145 -11.79 -8.13 9.86
N LYS A 146 -12.75 -8.75 10.56
CA LYS A 146 -13.65 -8.00 11.45
C LYS A 146 -12.91 -7.22 12.52
N TRP A 147 -11.85 -7.79 13.08
CA TRP A 147 -11.02 -7.12 14.07
C TRP A 147 -10.22 -5.99 13.45
N LEU A 148 -9.57 -6.19 12.30
CA LEU A 148 -8.84 -5.14 11.58
C LEU A 148 -9.75 -3.96 11.22
N ASN A 149 -10.94 -4.26 10.68
CA ASN A 149 -11.91 -3.23 10.30
C ASN A 149 -12.43 -2.48 11.53
N HIS A 150 -12.59 -3.15 12.67
CA HIS A 150 -12.91 -2.49 13.94
C HIS A 150 -11.77 -1.59 14.42
N VAL A 151 -10.53 -2.04 14.35
CA VAL A 151 -9.34 -1.24 14.69
C VAL A 151 -9.25 0.01 13.81
N ALA A 152 -9.40 -0.13 12.49
CA ALA A 152 -9.39 0.98 11.56
C ALA A 152 -10.52 1.98 11.85
N LYS A 153 -11.77 1.51 11.96
CA LYS A 153 -12.94 2.34 12.21
C LYS A 153 -12.81 3.21 13.46
N HIS A 154 -12.21 2.70 14.52
CA HIS A 154 -12.11 3.37 15.83
C HIS A 154 -10.71 3.92 16.12
N SER A 155 -9.78 3.86 15.15
CA SER A 155 -8.37 4.29 15.29
C SER A 155 -7.65 3.66 16.49
N LEU A 156 -7.91 2.37 16.76
CA LEU A 156 -7.37 1.64 17.91
C LEU A 156 -5.97 1.04 17.68
N HIS A 157 -5.28 1.44 16.60
CA HIS A 157 -3.99 0.84 16.20
C HIS A 157 -2.97 0.81 17.33
N LYS A 158 -2.86 1.88 18.12
CA LYS A 158 -1.91 1.96 19.24
C LYS A 158 -2.31 1.07 20.42
N ASP A 159 -3.60 0.89 20.64
CA ASP A 159 -4.12 0.09 21.77
C ASP A 159 -4.03 -1.41 21.49
N GLU A 160 -4.13 -1.78 20.22
CA GLU A 160 -4.22 -3.16 19.76
C GLU A 160 -2.89 -3.73 19.22
N ILE A 161 -1.85 -2.90 19.04
CA ILE A 161 -0.59 -3.25 18.37
C ILE A 161 0.14 -4.48 18.97
N TYR A 162 -0.08 -4.79 20.24
CA TYR A 162 0.56 -5.96 20.88
C TYR A 162 -0.22 -7.26 20.70
N LYS A 163 -1.37 -7.24 20.03
CA LYS A 163 -2.18 -8.44 19.78
C LYS A 163 -1.82 -9.09 18.45
N GLU A 164 -1.76 -8.29 17.39
CA GLU A 164 -1.48 -8.72 16.02
C GLU A 164 -1.12 -7.50 15.15
N CYS A 165 -0.68 -7.72 13.90
CA CYS A 165 -0.45 -6.65 12.94
C CYS A 165 -1.75 -5.85 12.72
N VAL A 166 -1.71 -4.55 13.02
CA VAL A 166 -2.90 -3.68 13.08
C VAL A 166 -3.17 -2.91 11.79
N ILE A 167 -2.26 -2.98 10.82
CA ILE A 167 -2.37 -2.30 9.52
C ILE A 167 -2.00 -3.29 8.43
N PRO A 168 -2.95 -3.70 7.57
CA PRO A 168 -2.62 -4.53 6.41
C PRO A 168 -1.59 -3.86 5.51
N SER A 169 -0.66 -4.64 4.94
CA SER A 169 0.53 -4.16 4.20
C SER A 169 0.23 -3.14 3.11
N HIS A 170 -0.95 -3.19 2.53
CA HIS A 170 -1.37 -2.41 1.36
C HIS A 170 -2.47 -1.38 1.65
N SER A 171 -3.01 -1.33 2.88
CA SER A 171 -4.17 -0.47 3.23
C SER A 171 -3.80 0.88 3.83
N TRP A 172 -2.60 1.37 3.65
CA TRP A 172 -2.11 2.61 4.24
C TRP A 172 -1.51 3.59 3.24
N ILE A 173 -1.39 4.85 3.65
CA ILE A 173 -0.59 5.88 2.98
C ILE A 173 0.20 6.68 4.01
N ILE A 174 1.43 7.05 3.67
CA ILE A 174 2.35 7.81 4.53
C ILE A 174 3.15 8.79 3.69
N HIS A 175 3.58 9.93 4.27
CA HIS A 175 4.53 10.82 3.61
C HIS A 175 5.91 10.15 3.51
N LYS A 176 6.60 10.37 2.38
CA LYS A 176 7.91 9.76 2.10
C LYS A 176 8.94 10.06 3.19
N ASP A 177 9.04 11.31 3.64
CA ASP A 177 9.98 11.68 4.71
C ASP A 177 9.69 10.98 6.05
N ASP A 178 8.40 10.72 6.36
CA ASP A 178 8.03 9.99 7.58
C ASP A 178 8.39 8.50 7.46
N LEU A 179 8.26 7.93 6.27
CA LEU A 179 8.68 6.56 6.00
C LEU A 179 10.21 6.42 6.03
N ASP A 180 10.95 7.42 5.49
CA ASP A 180 12.41 7.48 5.59
C ASP A 180 12.87 7.60 7.05
N LEU A 181 12.18 8.42 7.87
CA LEU A 181 12.48 8.60 9.30
C LEU A 181 12.41 7.29 10.09
N ILE A 182 11.51 6.40 9.71
CA ILE A 182 11.31 5.10 10.36
C ILE A 182 12.03 3.95 9.65
N ASP A 183 13.00 4.27 8.78
CA ASP A 183 13.83 3.28 8.06
C ASP A 183 13.01 2.37 7.12
N ALA A 184 11.96 2.92 6.51
CA ALA A 184 11.13 2.30 5.45
C ALA A 184 11.01 0.75 5.56
N PHE A 185 11.49 0.05 4.54
CA PHE A 185 11.45 -1.42 4.44
C PHE A 185 12.73 -2.02 5.02
N ASN A 186 12.82 -2.12 6.37
CA ASN A 186 13.99 -2.67 7.05
C ASN A 186 14.11 -4.20 6.85
N PRO A 187 15.21 -4.69 6.25
CA PRO A 187 15.36 -6.11 5.91
C PRO A 187 15.71 -7.02 7.08
N LEU A 188 15.92 -6.49 8.28
CA LEU A 188 16.43 -7.26 9.43
C LEU A 188 15.33 -7.88 10.28
N VAL A 189 14.08 -7.43 10.11
CA VAL A 189 12.96 -7.86 10.95
C VAL A 189 11.83 -8.42 10.09
N TYR A 190 11.28 -9.56 10.54
CA TYR A 190 10.17 -10.25 9.90
C TYR A 190 9.18 -10.73 10.98
N PRO A 191 7.85 -10.62 10.78
CA PRO A 191 7.16 -10.09 9.60
C PRO A 191 7.35 -8.56 9.43
N GLU A 192 7.63 -8.14 8.20
CA GLU A 192 8.03 -6.77 7.88
C GLU A 192 6.92 -5.73 8.09
N ASP A 193 5.67 -6.12 7.86
CA ASP A 193 4.48 -5.29 8.03
C ASP A 193 4.21 -5.02 9.51
N TYR A 194 4.36 -6.03 10.35
CA TYR A 194 4.20 -5.87 11.80
C TYR A 194 5.35 -5.03 12.40
N ASP A 195 6.58 -5.26 11.95
CA ASP A 195 7.73 -4.41 12.32
C ASP A 195 7.50 -2.95 11.93
N LEU A 196 6.96 -2.70 10.73
CA LEU A 196 6.63 -1.35 10.28
C LEU A 196 5.63 -0.67 11.21
N CYS A 197 4.59 -1.37 11.66
CA CYS A 197 3.64 -0.86 12.64
C CYS A 197 4.33 -0.46 13.97
N PHE A 198 5.24 -1.29 14.47
CA PHE A 198 6.00 -0.96 15.68
C PHE A 198 6.94 0.23 15.51
N ARG A 199 7.56 0.39 14.34
CA ARG A 199 8.40 1.56 14.04
C ARG A 199 7.55 2.84 13.95
N MET A 200 6.38 2.79 13.32
CA MET A 200 5.41 3.90 13.35
C MET A 200 5.04 4.29 14.79
N TYR A 201 4.73 3.30 15.63
CA TYR A 201 4.40 3.52 17.04
C TYR A 201 5.56 4.13 17.83
N LYS A 202 6.77 3.56 17.69
CA LYS A 202 7.99 4.01 18.38
C LYS A 202 8.37 5.45 18.03
N HIS A 203 8.14 5.85 16.80
CA HIS A 203 8.40 7.21 16.33
C HIS A 203 7.23 8.18 16.55
N ASN A 204 6.19 7.74 17.29
CA ASN A 204 5.01 8.55 17.62
C ASN A 204 4.26 9.10 16.41
N LEU A 205 4.26 8.40 15.28
CA LEU A 205 3.43 8.78 14.15
C LEU A 205 1.95 8.72 14.55
N ASN A 206 1.18 9.67 14.06
CA ASN A 206 -0.26 9.69 14.25
C ASN A 206 -0.92 8.71 13.28
N ILE A 207 -1.46 7.59 13.76
CA ILE A 207 -2.14 6.61 12.93
C ILE A 207 -3.64 6.90 13.00
N VAL A 208 -4.19 7.33 11.88
CA VAL A 208 -5.63 7.67 11.74
C VAL A 208 -6.29 6.57 10.91
N GLY A 209 -7.23 5.89 11.54
CA GLY A 209 -8.06 4.88 10.86
C GLY A 209 -9.24 5.50 10.13
N ILE A 210 -9.63 4.89 9.02
CA ILE A 210 -10.85 5.26 8.29
C ILE A 210 -11.77 4.04 8.14
N ASP A 211 -13.08 4.27 8.31
CA ASP A 211 -14.14 3.25 8.20
C ASP A 211 -14.43 2.96 6.71
N LYS A 212 -13.45 2.39 6.01
CA LYS A 212 -13.58 2.06 4.60
C LYS A 212 -12.65 0.89 4.24
N VAL A 213 -13.17 -0.06 3.46
CA VAL A 213 -12.37 -1.11 2.82
C VAL A 213 -11.51 -0.45 1.73
N LEU A 214 -10.22 -0.70 1.79
CA LEU A 214 -9.22 -0.13 0.88
C LEU A 214 -8.50 -1.18 0.02
N HIS A 215 -8.82 -2.44 0.21
CA HIS A 215 -8.34 -3.50 -0.66
C HIS A 215 -9.17 -4.77 -0.54
N PHE A 216 -9.06 -5.61 -1.58
CA PHE A 216 -9.63 -6.93 -1.70
C PHE A 216 -8.54 -7.93 -2.02
#